data_f72a02babac8422f08cd35ea138c5755
#
_entry.id   f72a02babac8422f08cd35ea138c5755
#
_cell.length_a   1.000
_cell.length_b   1.000
_cell.length_c   1.000
_cell.angle_alpha   90.00
_cell.angle_beta   90.00
_cell.angle_gamma   90.00
#
_symmetry.space_group_name_H-M   'P 1'
#
loop_
_entity.id
_entity.type
_entity.pdbx_description
1 polymer ?
#
loop_
_entity_poly.entity_id
_entity_poly.type
_entity_poly.pdbx_seq_one_letter_code
_entity_poly.pdbx_strand_id
1 'polypeptide(L)'
;MPIFNQPKDHTMKAQIFGFFVAALATPALAGGNHAGGHHEAMAVGQPGKKANATQTIQVTMKETDDGKMIFTPSTFKVRKGQTVRFLIKNAGELEHEFVLDQEDNIMEHKAVMEKFPEMEHDDPNAIRLAAGEAGEIIWKFTNDGTFKIACLVPGHYDAGMHGDVTVAKK
;
A
#
# COMPACT_ATOMS: atom_id res chain seq x y z
N MET A 1 -49.19 20.78 64.83
CA MET A 1 -49.33 22.21 65.12
C MET A 1 -48.05 22.69 65.81
N PRO A 2 -47.49 23.78 65.50
CA PRO A 2 -47.73 24.83 64.55
C PRO A 2 -46.49 25.18 63.66
N ILE A 3 -46.69 25.92 62.73
CA ILE A 3 -46.64 27.32 62.29
C ILE A 3 -45.43 27.62 61.39
N PHE A 4 -45.84 27.95 60.23
CA PHE A 4 -45.14 28.76 59.20
C PHE A 4 -44.25 29.87 59.71
N ASN A 5 -43.08 30.00 59.06
CA ASN A 5 -42.61 31.35 58.77
C ASN A 5 -41.79 31.37 57.47
N GLN A 6 -42.30 32.08 56.48
CA GLN A 6 -41.60 32.46 55.26
C GLN A 6 -40.90 33.80 55.48
N PRO A 7 -39.78 34.04 54.91
CA PRO A 7 -39.35 35.41 54.55
C PRO A 7 -39.10 35.60 53.04
N LYS A 8 -39.88 36.46 52.53
CA LYS A 8 -39.68 37.60 51.63
C LYS A 8 -38.55 37.55 50.58
N ASP A 9 -39.05 37.59 49.35
CA ASP A 9 -38.35 37.98 48.15
C ASP A 9 -37.56 39.30 48.30
N HIS A 10 -36.27 39.26 47.88
CA HIS A 10 -35.53 40.43 47.45
C HIS A 10 -35.01 40.18 46.03
N THR A 11 -35.77 40.68 45.10
CA THR A 11 -35.36 40.83 43.71
C THR A 11 -34.21 41.84 43.59
N MET A 12 -33.01 41.36 43.43
CA MET A 12 -31.89 42.19 42.95
C MET A 12 -31.74 42.03 41.45
N LYS A 13 -32.13 43.09 40.72
CA LYS A 13 -31.85 43.23 39.29
C LYS A 13 -30.35 43.48 39.11
N ALA A 14 -29.63 42.46 38.70
CA ALA A 14 -28.27 42.62 38.23
C ALA A 14 -28.32 42.90 36.71
N GLN A 15 -27.93 44.09 36.33
CA GLN A 15 -27.68 44.44 34.95
C GLN A 15 -26.34 43.83 34.53
N ILE A 16 -26.38 42.85 33.67
CA ILE A 16 -25.18 42.27 33.08
C ILE A 16 -24.89 43.07 31.80
N PHE A 17 -23.84 43.88 31.87
CA PHE A 17 -23.23 44.50 30.70
C PHE A 17 -22.55 43.37 29.88
N GLY A 18 -23.16 43.00 28.77
CA GLY A 18 -22.60 42.08 27.83
C GLY A 18 -21.46 42.69 27.02
N PHE A 19 -20.24 42.32 27.35
CA PHE A 19 -19.10 42.52 26.46
C PHE A 19 -19.17 41.48 25.33
N PHE A 20 -19.60 41.89 24.16
CA PHE A 20 -19.50 41.13 22.94
C PHE A 20 -18.05 41.15 22.48
N VAL A 21 -17.28 40.12 22.85
CA VAL A 21 -16.00 39.82 22.18
C VAL A 21 -16.32 39.04 20.90
N ALA A 22 -16.24 39.76 19.79
CA ALA A 22 -16.31 39.13 18.48
C ALA A 22 -15.00 38.33 18.27
N ALA A 23 -15.04 37.05 18.53
CA ALA A 23 -13.96 36.13 18.13
C ALA A 23 -14.01 35.99 16.62
N LEU A 24 -13.08 36.64 15.93
CA LEU A 24 -12.78 36.37 14.52
C LEU A 24 -12.18 34.97 14.44
N ALA A 25 -13.02 33.97 14.16
CA ALA A 25 -12.57 32.65 13.78
C ALA A 25 -11.96 32.75 12.36
N THR A 26 -10.63 32.83 12.29
CA THR A 26 -9.92 32.58 11.03
C THR A 26 -10.08 31.11 10.69
N PRO A 27 -10.61 30.74 9.50
CA PRO A 27 -10.56 29.37 9.05
C PRO A 27 -9.08 29.02 8.84
N ALA A 28 -8.53 28.14 9.67
CA ALA A 28 -7.31 27.46 9.37
C ALA A 28 -7.58 26.58 8.16
N LEU A 29 -7.17 27.04 6.98
CA LEU A 29 -7.01 26.19 5.80
C LEU A 29 -5.90 25.21 6.13
N ALA A 30 -6.26 24.06 6.71
CA ALA A 30 -5.43 22.88 6.70
C ALA A 30 -5.47 22.32 5.27
N GLY A 31 -4.82 23.05 4.37
CA GLY A 31 -4.48 22.57 3.04
C GLY A 31 -3.36 21.57 3.14
N GLY A 32 -3.64 20.36 3.60
CA GLY A 32 -2.81 19.22 3.38
C GLY A 32 -2.90 18.84 1.91
N ASN A 33 -2.13 19.53 1.06
CA ASN A 33 -1.87 19.09 -0.31
C ASN A 33 -0.98 17.85 -0.24
N HIS A 34 -1.54 16.67 0.00
CA HIS A 34 -0.95 15.39 -0.36
C HIS A 34 -1.39 14.97 -1.78
N ALA A 35 -1.52 15.97 -2.67
CA ALA A 35 -1.62 15.72 -4.09
C ALA A 35 -0.23 15.92 -4.69
N GLY A 36 0.50 14.84 -4.87
CA GLY A 36 1.80 14.85 -5.53
C GLY A 36 2.74 13.83 -4.91
N GLY A 37 2.35 12.56 -4.86
CA GLY A 37 3.33 11.49 -4.82
C GLY A 37 4.20 11.69 -6.05
N HIS A 38 5.37 12.29 -5.87
CA HIS A 38 6.47 12.14 -6.82
C HIS A 38 6.79 10.65 -6.78
N HIS A 39 6.17 9.87 -7.67
CA HIS A 39 6.67 8.55 -7.99
C HIS A 39 8.05 8.78 -8.61
N GLU A 40 9.08 8.83 -7.76
CA GLU A 40 10.44 8.71 -8.26
C GLU A 40 10.44 7.48 -9.17
N ALA A 41 11.00 7.64 -10.36
CA ALA A 41 11.02 6.54 -11.32
C ALA A 41 11.79 5.39 -10.70
N MET A 42 11.07 4.32 -10.35
CA MET A 42 11.69 3.13 -9.77
C MET A 42 12.67 2.53 -10.78
N ALA A 43 13.76 1.95 -10.31
CA ALA A 43 14.76 1.36 -11.18
C ALA A 43 14.15 0.32 -12.14
N VAL A 44 13.14 -0.45 -11.67
CA VAL A 44 12.42 -1.44 -12.48
C VAL A 44 11.45 -0.82 -13.50
N GLY A 45 11.08 0.45 -13.34
CA GLY A 45 10.15 1.14 -14.25
C GLY A 45 9.10 1.98 -13.56
N GLN A 46 7.89 1.93 -14.07
CA GLN A 46 6.78 2.76 -13.59
C GLN A 46 5.42 2.10 -13.87
N PRO A 47 4.34 2.52 -13.20
CA PRO A 47 2.99 2.09 -13.52
C PRO A 47 2.66 2.30 -14.99
N GLY A 48 2.08 1.27 -15.61
CA GLY A 48 1.66 1.30 -17.01
C GLY A 48 0.17 1.56 -17.17
N LYS A 49 -0.25 1.78 -18.44
CA LYS A 49 -1.68 1.83 -18.78
C LYS A 49 -2.09 0.50 -19.40
N LYS A 50 -3.23 -0.06 -19.01
CA LYS A 50 -3.75 -1.33 -19.53
C LYS A 50 -3.86 -1.36 -21.05
N ALA A 51 -4.28 -0.26 -21.66
CA ALA A 51 -4.36 -0.12 -23.12
C ALA A 51 -3.01 -0.23 -23.83
N ASN A 52 -1.91 -0.04 -23.13
CA ASN A 52 -0.55 -0.12 -23.67
C ASN A 52 0.12 -1.46 -23.38
N ALA A 53 -0.55 -2.39 -22.69
CA ALA A 53 0.00 -3.71 -22.38
C ALA A 53 0.14 -4.52 -23.67
N THR A 54 1.37 -4.93 -23.98
CA THR A 54 1.71 -5.75 -25.15
C THR A 54 1.88 -7.22 -24.81
N GLN A 55 1.89 -7.55 -23.51
CA GLN A 55 2.01 -8.89 -22.99
C GLN A 55 1.18 -9.01 -21.71
N THR A 56 0.53 -10.15 -21.55
CA THR A 56 -0.10 -10.55 -20.28
C THR A 56 0.62 -11.78 -19.74
N ILE A 57 1.01 -11.70 -18.46
CA ILE A 57 1.65 -12.80 -17.74
C ILE A 57 0.72 -13.20 -16.61
N GLN A 58 0.34 -14.47 -16.54
CA GLN A 58 -0.40 -15.03 -15.42
C GLN A 58 0.59 -15.55 -14.39
N VAL A 59 0.44 -15.12 -13.14
CA VAL A 59 1.28 -15.52 -12.00
C VAL A 59 0.40 -16.17 -10.95
N THR A 60 0.77 -17.36 -10.53
CA THR A 60 0.12 -18.04 -9.41
C THR A 60 1.06 -18.03 -8.22
N MET A 61 0.52 -17.68 -7.06
CA MET A 61 1.15 -17.72 -5.74
C MET A 61 0.57 -18.88 -4.96
N LYS A 62 1.39 -19.72 -4.33
CA LYS A 62 0.93 -20.84 -3.50
C LYS A 62 2.04 -21.44 -2.67
N GLU A 63 1.63 -22.20 -1.66
CA GLU A 63 2.45 -23.17 -0.96
C GLU A 63 2.54 -24.48 -1.73
N THR A 64 3.56 -25.27 -1.43
CA THR A 64 3.75 -26.64 -1.93
C THR A 64 3.71 -27.63 -0.76
N ASP A 65 3.42 -28.89 -1.04
CA ASP A 65 3.31 -29.96 -0.03
C ASP A 65 4.61 -30.17 0.76
N ASP A 66 5.77 -29.78 0.21
CA ASP A 66 7.08 -29.82 0.87
C ASP A 66 7.42 -28.54 1.65
N GLY A 67 6.44 -27.67 1.84
CA GLY A 67 6.56 -26.45 2.67
C GLY A 67 7.26 -25.29 2.00
N LYS A 68 7.54 -25.34 0.70
CA LYS A 68 8.02 -24.18 -0.05
C LYS A 68 6.88 -23.25 -0.42
N MET A 69 7.22 -22.01 -0.69
CA MET A 69 6.31 -21.00 -1.21
C MET A 69 6.82 -20.51 -2.55
N ILE A 70 5.96 -20.48 -3.57
CA ILE A 70 6.41 -20.28 -4.94
C ILE A 70 5.54 -19.33 -5.73
N PHE A 71 6.17 -18.64 -6.68
CA PHE A 71 5.52 -18.07 -7.85
C PHE A 71 5.57 -19.05 -9.02
N THR A 72 4.51 -19.13 -9.79
CA THR A 72 4.47 -19.91 -11.02
C THR A 72 3.92 -19.06 -12.16
N PRO A 73 4.73 -18.74 -13.18
CA PRO A 73 6.17 -18.91 -13.26
C PRO A 73 6.94 -18.00 -12.29
N SER A 74 8.18 -18.38 -11.93
CA SER A 74 9.07 -17.59 -11.09
C SER A 74 10.07 -16.75 -11.89
N THR A 75 10.13 -16.92 -13.21
CA THR A 75 11.04 -16.16 -14.08
C THR A 75 10.34 -15.60 -15.30
N PHE A 76 10.65 -14.36 -15.64
CA PHE A 76 10.07 -13.66 -16.79
C PHE A 76 11.15 -13.03 -17.65
N LYS A 77 10.88 -12.95 -18.97
CA LYS A 77 11.71 -12.22 -19.91
C LYS A 77 10.85 -11.19 -20.62
N VAL A 78 11.24 -9.94 -20.49
CA VAL A 78 10.55 -8.79 -21.10
C VAL A 78 11.58 -7.90 -21.80
N ARG A 79 11.13 -6.86 -22.51
CA ARG A 79 12.00 -5.92 -23.21
C ARG A 79 11.86 -4.52 -22.62
N LYS A 80 12.95 -3.76 -22.63
CA LYS A 80 12.94 -2.35 -22.30
C LYS A 80 11.90 -1.57 -23.12
N GLY A 81 11.08 -0.79 -22.43
CA GLY A 81 9.97 -0.03 -22.99
C GLY A 81 8.66 -0.81 -23.10
N GLN A 82 8.66 -2.10 -22.83
CA GLN A 82 7.47 -2.93 -22.85
C GLN A 82 6.58 -2.65 -21.65
N THR A 83 5.26 -2.64 -21.88
CA THR A 83 4.25 -2.64 -20.81
C THR A 83 3.67 -4.04 -20.69
N VAL A 84 3.73 -4.59 -19.50
CA VAL A 84 3.24 -5.93 -19.16
C VAL A 84 2.06 -5.81 -18.20
N ARG A 85 1.05 -6.63 -18.41
CA ARG A 85 -0.05 -6.87 -17.48
C ARG A 85 0.22 -8.16 -16.73
N PHE A 86 0.47 -8.09 -15.44
CA PHE A 86 0.51 -9.26 -14.57
C PHE A 86 -0.89 -9.53 -14.04
N LEU A 87 -1.41 -10.72 -14.28
CA LEU A 87 -2.62 -11.24 -13.66
C LEU A 87 -2.18 -12.20 -12.56
N ILE A 88 -2.38 -11.80 -11.32
CA ILE A 88 -1.84 -12.47 -10.15
C ILE A 88 -2.98 -13.17 -9.42
N LYS A 89 -2.81 -14.44 -9.13
CA LYS A 89 -3.77 -15.28 -8.40
C LYS A 89 -3.09 -15.89 -7.19
N ASN A 90 -3.63 -15.64 -6.01
CA ASN A 90 -3.29 -16.44 -4.84
C ASN A 90 -4.13 -17.74 -4.86
N ALA A 91 -3.49 -18.86 -5.15
CA ALA A 91 -4.09 -20.18 -5.14
C ALA A 91 -3.67 -21.01 -3.90
N GLY A 92 -2.97 -20.36 -2.95
CA GLY A 92 -2.57 -20.94 -1.68
C GLY A 92 -3.64 -20.75 -0.59
N GLU A 93 -3.31 -21.20 0.61
CA GLU A 93 -4.14 -21.08 1.81
C GLU A 93 -3.72 -19.89 2.70
N LEU A 94 -2.49 -19.39 2.52
CA LEU A 94 -1.96 -18.24 3.23
C LEU A 94 -2.12 -16.95 2.41
N GLU A 95 -2.00 -15.81 3.08
CA GLU A 95 -1.84 -14.52 2.42
C GLU A 95 -0.46 -14.44 1.75
N HIS A 96 -0.43 -13.94 0.52
CA HIS A 96 0.79 -13.74 -0.24
C HIS A 96 0.86 -12.34 -0.84
N GLU A 97 2.08 -11.90 -1.08
CA GLU A 97 2.35 -10.63 -1.72
C GLU A 97 3.17 -10.83 -3.01
N PHE A 98 2.90 -10.03 -4.02
CA PHE A 98 3.73 -9.90 -5.21
C PHE A 98 4.32 -8.49 -5.23
N VAL A 99 5.62 -8.39 -5.03
CA VAL A 99 6.39 -7.15 -5.13
C VAL A 99 7.36 -7.27 -6.30
N LEU A 100 7.44 -6.24 -7.16
CA LEU A 100 8.35 -6.18 -8.29
C LEU A 100 9.34 -5.01 -8.09
N ASP A 101 10.64 -5.31 -7.84
CA ASP A 101 11.65 -4.27 -7.64
C ASP A 101 13.07 -4.77 -7.97
N GLN A 102 14.06 -3.91 -7.76
CA GLN A 102 15.46 -4.29 -7.74
C GLN A 102 15.80 -5.05 -6.44
N GLU A 103 16.82 -5.89 -6.49
CA GLU A 103 17.16 -6.79 -5.38
C GLU A 103 17.47 -6.05 -4.07
N ASP A 104 18.21 -4.95 -4.13
CA ASP A 104 18.55 -4.17 -2.94
C ASP A 104 17.32 -3.63 -2.22
N ASN A 105 16.34 -3.09 -2.97
CA ASN A 105 15.09 -2.59 -2.41
C ASN A 105 14.24 -3.73 -1.83
N ILE A 106 14.19 -4.88 -2.49
CA ILE A 106 13.50 -6.08 -1.98
C ILE A 106 14.09 -6.50 -0.63
N MET A 107 15.41 -6.53 -0.50
CA MET A 107 16.07 -6.93 0.75
C MET A 107 15.88 -5.90 1.87
N GLU A 108 15.92 -4.62 1.54
CA GLU A 108 15.63 -3.54 2.50
C GLU A 108 14.17 -3.63 2.99
N HIS A 109 13.21 -3.76 2.06
CA HIS A 109 11.80 -3.88 2.38
C HIS A 109 11.52 -5.15 3.20
N LYS A 110 12.12 -6.30 2.85
CA LYS A 110 12.04 -7.53 3.65
C LYS A 110 12.42 -7.29 5.11
N ALA A 111 13.54 -6.60 5.35
CA ALA A 111 14.01 -6.30 6.70
C ALA A 111 13.05 -5.35 7.47
N VAL A 112 12.31 -4.49 6.78
CA VAL A 112 11.26 -3.64 7.36
C VAL A 112 10.06 -4.49 7.73
N MET A 113 9.59 -5.37 6.84
CA MET A 113 8.43 -6.24 7.08
C MET A 113 8.66 -7.25 8.21
N GLU A 114 9.89 -7.73 8.40
CA GLU A 114 10.23 -8.57 9.55
C GLU A 114 10.06 -7.84 10.90
N LYS A 115 10.25 -6.52 10.93
CA LYS A 115 10.08 -5.69 12.14
C LYS A 115 8.64 -5.23 12.33
N PHE A 116 7.93 -5.02 11.25
CA PHE A 116 6.59 -4.43 11.21
C PHE A 116 5.66 -5.24 10.28
N PRO A 117 5.34 -6.49 10.64
CA PRO A 117 4.61 -7.42 9.77
C PRO A 117 3.19 -6.94 9.39
N GLU A 118 2.59 -6.10 10.24
CA GLU A 118 1.26 -5.53 10.02
C GLU A 118 1.29 -4.21 9.24
N MET A 119 2.46 -3.79 8.75
CA MET A 119 2.54 -2.56 7.96
C MET A 119 1.84 -2.77 6.61
N GLU A 120 0.84 -1.93 6.37
CA GLU A 120 0.17 -1.85 5.08
C GLU A 120 0.73 -0.67 4.28
N HIS A 121 0.94 -0.88 3.00
CA HIS A 121 1.37 0.15 2.05
C HIS A 121 0.71 -0.10 0.69
N ASP A 122 0.43 0.97 -0.03
CA ASP A 122 -0.21 0.94 -1.35
C ASP A 122 0.81 1.34 -2.42
N ASP A 123 1.74 0.43 -2.68
CA ASP A 123 2.79 0.64 -3.67
C ASP A 123 2.35 0.14 -5.04
N PRO A 124 2.55 0.93 -6.11
CA PRO A 124 2.05 0.58 -7.45
C PRO A 124 2.73 -0.65 -8.07
N ASN A 125 3.85 -1.10 -7.52
CA ASN A 125 4.62 -2.28 -7.93
C ASN A 125 4.38 -3.49 -7.03
N ALA A 126 3.44 -3.38 -6.09
CA ALA A 126 3.10 -4.44 -5.14
C ALA A 126 1.60 -4.70 -5.09
N ILE A 127 1.23 -5.92 -4.74
CA ILE A 127 -0.14 -6.30 -4.41
C ILE A 127 -0.13 -7.45 -3.40
N ARG A 128 -0.91 -7.28 -2.32
CA ARG A 128 -1.14 -8.29 -1.30
C ARG A 128 -2.51 -8.93 -1.53
N LEU A 129 -2.58 -10.24 -1.50
CA LEU A 129 -3.78 -11.02 -1.81
C LEU A 129 -4.02 -12.07 -0.73
N ALA A 130 -5.21 -12.08 -0.14
CA ALA A 130 -5.66 -13.16 0.71
C ALA A 130 -5.84 -14.47 -0.08
N ALA A 131 -5.97 -15.59 0.64
CA ALA A 131 -6.21 -16.90 0.03
C ALA A 131 -7.39 -16.88 -0.94
N GLY A 132 -7.18 -17.36 -2.14
CA GLY A 132 -8.21 -17.42 -3.19
C GLY A 132 -8.44 -16.09 -3.94
N GLU A 133 -7.83 -14.99 -3.56
CA GLU A 133 -7.98 -13.71 -4.25
C GLU A 133 -7.15 -13.60 -5.53
N ALA A 134 -7.48 -12.61 -6.35
CA ALA A 134 -6.75 -12.30 -7.57
C ALA A 134 -6.75 -10.77 -7.81
N GLY A 135 -5.69 -10.31 -8.46
CA GLY A 135 -5.54 -8.92 -8.82
C GLY A 135 -4.64 -8.71 -10.03
N GLU A 136 -4.35 -7.46 -10.34
CA GLU A 136 -3.48 -7.14 -11.48
C GLU A 136 -2.52 -6.01 -11.17
N ILE A 137 -1.31 -6.09 -11.73
CA ILE A 137 -0.35 -4.98 -11.83
C ILE A 137 -0.09 -4.73 -13.30
N ILE A 138 -0.08 -3.46 -13.70
CA ILE A 138 0.28 -3.04 -15.05
C ILE A 138 1.56 -2.24 -14.95
N TRP A 139 2.64 -2.79 -15.50
CA TRP A 139 3.97 -2.24 -15.32
C TRP A 139 4.68 -1.96 -16.66
N LYS A 140 5.28 -0.77 -16.79
CA LYS A 140 6.12 -0.40 -17.91
C LYS A 140 7.58 -0.47 -17.50
N PHE A 141 8.34 -1.39 -18.08
CA PHE A 141 9.77 -1.55 -17.86
C PHE A 141 10.56 -0.46 -18.59
N THR A 142 11.16 0.48 -17.87
CA THR A 142 11.87 1.63 -18.46
C THR A 142 13.38 1.41 -18.57
N ASN A 143 13.93 0.48 -17.80
CA ASN A 143 15.35 0.16 -17.78
C ASN A 143 15.57 -1.32 -18.10
N ASP A 144 16.72 -1.62 -18.70
CA ASP A 144 17.20 -3.00 -18.88
C ASP A 144 17.97 -3.45 -17.64
N GLY A 145 18.02 -4.76 -17.41
CA GLY A 145 18.67 -5.35 -16.25
C GLY A 145 17.93 -6.59 -15.73
N THR A 146 18.35 -7.04 -14.56
CA THR A 146 17.66 -8.10 -13.82
C THR A 146 17.02 -7.47 -12.59
N PHE A 147 15.74 -7.77 -12.40
CA PHE A 147 14.92 -7.34 -11.27
C PHE A 147 14.34 -8.57 -10.58
N LYS A 148 13.73 -8.38 -9.43
CA LYS A 148 13.13 -9.46 -8.62
C LYS A 148 11.62 -9.32 -8.57
N ILE A 149 10.97 -10.47 -8.44
CA ILE A 149 9.66 -10.58 -7.79
C ILE A 149 9.85 -11.27 -6.44
N ALA A 150 9.10 -10.86 -5.44
CA ALA A 150 9.22 -11.40 -4.10
C ALA A 150 7.89 -11.36 -3.35
N CYS A 151 7.71 -12.27 -2.41
CA CYS A 151 6.74 -12.16 -1.33
C CYS A 151 7.49 -11.75 -0.06
N LEU A 152 7.08 -10.61 0.52
CA LEU A 152 7.76 -10.03 1.69
C LEU A 152 6.96 -10.23 2.99
N VAL A 153 5.91 -11.03 2.95
CA VAL A 153 5.30 -11.59 4.16
C VAL A 153 6.40 -12.36 4.91
N PRO A 154 6.58 -12.10 6.24
CA PRO A 154 7.69 -12.68 6.99
C PRO A 154 7.84 -14.19 6.82
N GLY A 155 9.04 -14.64 6.48
CA GLY A 155 9.39 -16.04 6.25
C GLY A 155 9.12 -16.56 4.83
N HIS A 156 8.27 -15.91 4.02
CA HIS A 156 7.89 -16.42 2.70
C HIS A 156 9.04 -16.34 1.68
N TYR A 157 9.80 -15.26 1.71
CA TYR A 157 10.99 -15.13 0.87
C TYR A 157 11.99 -16.27 1.13
N ASP A 158 12.26 -16.55 2.40
CA ASP A 158 13.22 -17.58 2.83
C ASP A 158 12.70 -19.00 2.55
N ALA A 159 11.37 -19.17 2.48
CA ALA A 159 10.72 -20.40 2.02
C ALA A 159 10.76 -20.58 0.48
N GLY A 160 11.40 -19.65 -0.25
CA GLY A 160 11.63 -19.74 -1.69
C GLY A 160 10.71 -18.87 -2.54
N MET A 161 9.87 -18.01 -1.95
CA MET A 161 8.91 -17.21 -2.69
C MET A 161 9.54 -15.96 -3.30
N HIS A 162 10.40 -16.16 -4.26
CA HIS A 162 11.05 -15.11 -5.06
C HIS A 162 11.35 -15.61 -6.48
N GLY A 163 11.68 -14.67 -7.36
CA GLY A 163 12.00 -15.00 -8.75
C GLY A 163 12.65 -13.83 -9.48
N ASP A 164 12.95 -14.01 -10.77
CA ASP A 164 13.71 -13.05 -11.57
C ASP A 164 12.93 -12.52 -12.75
N VAL A 165 13.11 -11.23 -13.02
CA VAL A 165 12.62 -10.56 -14.24
C VAL A 165 13.82 -10.04 -15.03
N THR A 166 14.10 -10.66 -16.16
CA THR A 166 15.15 -10.17 -17.08
C THR A 166 14.53 -9.21 -18.09
N VAL A 167 14.98 -7.97 -18.06
CA VAL A 167 14.62 -6.93 -19.04
C VAL A 167 15.74 -6.79 -20.05
N ALA A 168 15.53 -7.32 -21.26
CA ALA A 168 16.50 -7.21 -22.35
C ALA A 168 16.49 -5.81 -22.96
N LYS A 169 17.65 -5.36 -23.45
CA LYS A 169 17.74 -4.20 -24.34
C LYS A 169 16.81 -4.37 -25.54
N LYS A 170 16.38 -3.28 -26.13
CA LYS A 170 15.65 -3.30 -27.41
C LYS A 170 16.49 -3.87 -28.52
#